data_1b6ab5b470c14847ac0c3862a43d6b7c
#
_entry.id   1b6ab5b470c14847ac0c3862a43d6b7c
#
_cell.length_a   1.000
_cell.length_b   1.000
_cell.length_c   1.000
_cell.angle_alpha   90.00
_cell.angle_beta   90.00
_cell.angle_gamma   90.00
#
_symmetry.space_group_name_H-M   'P 1'
#
loop_
_entity.id
_entity.type
_entity.pdbx_description
1 polymer ?
#
loop_
_entity_poly.entity_id
_entity_poly.type
_entity_poly.pdbx_seq_one_letter_code
_entity_poly.pdbx_strand_id
1 'polypeptide(L)'
;MKKIIRDLYFEVFSYPTEDDSKVFQAIYNVLGSKIDLSADRVESYYGPSILKYYYKTAKQTEVKKIMKHILDKLPEKEKKEIVKDMDNRIDEQGNLYVRFDKQQAFLGKIDIADHGDVVKMRIGFASYPFSIAIVHKGVRGLFEKNEL
;
A
#
# COMPACT_ATOMS: atom_id res chain seq x y z
N MET A 1 16.96 -14.77 9.88
CA MET A 1 15.66 -14.18 10.26
C MET A 1 14.56 -14.59 9.29
N LYS A 2 13.43 -14.94 9.84
CA LYS A 2 12.30 -15.38 9.02
C LYS A 2 11.66 -14.18 8.31
N LYS A 3 11.52 -14.28 7.01
CA LYS A 3 10.90 -13.29 6.16
C LYS A 3 9.37 -13.31 6.37
N ILE A 4 8.78 -12.18 6.75
CA ILE A 4 7.33 -12.06 6.97
C ILE A 4 6.64 -11.57 5.70
N ILE A 5 7.17 -10.50 5.10
CA ILE A 5 6.64 -9.90 3.89
C ILE A 5 7.46 -10.36 2.69
N ARG A 6 6.79 -10.91 1.68
CA ARG A 6 7.41 -11.33 0.44
C ARG A 6 7.68 -10.15 -0.48
N ASP A 7 6.67 -9.31 -0.70
CA ASP A 7 6.77 -8.16 -1.57
C ASP A 7 5.74 -7.09 -1.22
N LEU A 8 5.96 -5.89 -1.75
CA LEU A 8 5.04 -4.76 -1.65
C LEU A 8 4.74 -4.25 -3.05
N TYR A 9 3.50 -3.81 -3.25
CA TYR A 9 3.06 -3.17 -4.48
C TYR A 9 2.24 -1.94 -4.13
N PHE A 10 2.50 -0.84 -4.85
CA PHE A 10 1.79 0.43 -4.67
C PHE A 10 1.33 0.94 -6.01
N GLU A 11 0.12 1.51 -6.06
CA GLU A 11 -0.37 2.16 -7.27
C GLU A 11 -1.20 3.39 -6.93
N VAL A 12 -1.17 4.35 -7.86
CA VAL A 12 -1.97 5.56 -7.79
C VAL A 12 -2.36 5.97 -9.20
N PHE A 13 -3.60 6.43 -9.36
CA PHE A 13 -4.07 6.92 -10.66
C PHE A 13 -3.91 8.43 -10.75
N SER A 14 -3.51 8.90 -11.94
CA SER A 14 -3.46 10.32 -12.27
C SER A 14 -4.48 10.58 -13.37
N TYR A 15 -5.48 11.40 -13.06
CA TYR A 15 -6.53 11.76 -13.98
C TYR A 15 -6.11 12.97 -14.82
N PRO A 16 -6.70 13.15 -16.04
CA PRO A 16 -6.28 14.22 -16.94
C PRO A 16 -6.31 15.64 -16.38
N THR A 17 -7.20 15.87 -15.39
CA THR A 17 -7.34 17.19 -14.75
C THR A 17 -6.38 17.41 -13.58
N GLU A 18 -5.61 16.37 -13.21
CA GLU A 18 -4.71 16.45 -12.05
C GLU A 18 -3.30 16.89 -12.47
N ASP A 19 -2.62 17.54 -11.53
CA ASP A 19 -1.20 17.85 -11.65
C ASP A 19 -0.41 16.60 -11.25
N ASP A 20 0.33 16.01 -12.20
CA ASP A 20 1.11 14.80 -11.97
C ASP A 20 2.10 14.95 -10.83
N SER A 21 2.69 16.14 -10.64
CA SER A 21 3.64 16.37 -9.54
C SER A 21 2.99 16.18 -8.18
N LYS A 22 1.71 16.52 -8.04
CA LYS A 22 0.96 16.32 -6.80
C LYS A 22 0.64 14.85 -6.57
N VAL A 23 0.33 14.12 -7.65
CA VAL A 23 0.09 12.68 -7.59
C VAL A 23 1.37 11.96 -7.16
N PHE A 24 2.51 12.32 -7.74
CA PHE A 24 3.82 11.79 -7.35
C PHE A 24 4.11 12.07 -5.88
N GLN A 25 3.84 13.30 -5.42
CA GLN A 25 4.07 13.64 -4.02
C GLN A 25 3.24 12.77 -3.08
N ALA A 26 1.99 12.48 -3.45
CA ALA A 26 1.12 11.62 -2.65
C ALA A 26 1.73 10.22 -2.48
N ILE A 27 2.13 9.57 -3.58
CA ILE A 27 2.70 8.22 -3.48
C ILE A 27 4.07 8.25 -2.81
N TYR A 28 4.90 9.28 -3.05
CA TYR A 28 6.19 9.40 -2.37
C TYR A 28 6.02 9.56 -0.87
N ASN A 29 5.01 10.28 -0.42
CA ASN A 29 4.74 10.44 1.02
C ASN A 29 4.30 9.11 1.66
N VAL A 30 3.61 8.26 0.91
CA VAL A 30 3.28 6.91 1.39
C VAL A 30 4.52 6.02 1.43
N LEU A 31 5.35 6.07 0.38
CA LEU A 31 6.58 5.26 0.30
C LEU A 31 7.66 5.72 1.27
N GLY A 32 7.65 7.00 1.65
CA GLY A 32 8.65 7.59 2.52
C GLY A 32 9.88 8.11 1.81
N SER A 33 9.92 8.03 0.48
CA SER A 33 11.03 8.53 -0.31
C SER A 33 10.62 8.70 -1.77
N LYS A 34 11.41 9.48 -2.50
CA LYS A 34 11.24 9.66 -3.93
C LYS A 34 11.85 8.45 -4.64
N ILE A 35 11.04 7.71 -5.37
CA ILE A 35 11.43 6.47 -6.06
C ILE A 35 10.95 6.56 -7.50
N ASP A 36 11.72 6.00 -8.43
CA ASP A 36 11.30 5.93 -9.83
C ASP A 36 10.09 5.02 -9.96
N LEU A 37 9.00 5.56 -10.51
CA LEU A 37 7.75 4.85 -10.68
C LEU A 37 7.62 4.36 -12.11
N SER A 38 6.99 3.19 -12.28
CA SER A 38 6.56 2.72 -13.57
C SER A 38 5.20 3.33 -13.89
N ALA A 39 4.87 3.45 -15.16
CA ALA A 39 3.62 4.05 -15.59
C ALA A 39 2.97 3.22 -16.67
N ASP A 40 1.65 3.02 -16.55
CA ASP A 40 0.80 2.41 -17.56
C ASP A 40 -0.31 3.37 -17.92
N ARG A 41 -0.65 3.41 -19.21
CA ARG A 41 -1.78 4.18 -19.68
C ARG A 41 -3.02 3.30 -19.65
N VAL A 42 -4.05 3.76 -18.95
CA VAL A 42 -5.34 3.10 -18.91
C VAL A 42 -6.27 3.84 -19.89
N GLU A 43 -6.69 3.17 -20.95
CA GLU A 43 -7.55 3.78 -21.95
C GLU A 43 -8.93 4.07 -21.37
N SER A 44 -9.41 5.29 -21.61
CA SER A 44 -10.78 5.69 -21.28
C SER A 44 -11.64 5.56 -22.52
N TYR A 45 -12.83 5.00 -22.37
CA TYR A 45 -13.76 4.84 -23.48
C TYR A 45 -14.26 6.20 -24.01
N TYR A 46 -14.43 7.18 -23.13
CA TYR A 46 -15.00 8.50 -23.46
C TYR A 46 -14.10 9.66 -23.04
N GLY A 47 -12.82 9.58 -23.26
CA GLY A 47 -12.02 10.74 -22.91
C GLY A 47 -10.53 10.47 -22.90
N PRO A 48 -9.74 11.41 -22.37
CA PRO A 48 -8.30 11.26 -22.27
C PRO A 48 -7.92 10.07 -21.40
N SER A 49 -6.78 9.47 -21.70
CA SER A 49 -6.25 8.32 -20.95
C SER A 49 -5.94 8.69 -19.50
N ILE A 50 -6.15 7.73 -18.60
CA ILE A 50 -5.77 7.84 -17.21
C ILE A 50 -4.41 7.17 -17.07
N LEU A 51 -3.48 7.78 -16.34
CA LEU A 51 -2.18 7.19 -16.08
C LEU A 51 -2.21 6.48 -14.74
N LYS A 52 -1.66 5.25 -14.70
CA LYS A 52 -1.46 4.52 -13.46
C LYS A 52 0.04 4.49 -13.17
N TYR A 53 0.43 5.08 -12.05
CA TYR A 53 1.81 5.02 -11.59
C TYR A 53 1.91 3.94 -10.52
N TYR A 54 2.96 3.13 -10.58
CA TYR A 54 3.10 2.02 -9.64
C TYR A 54 4.54 1.72 -9.31
N TYR A 55 4.75 1.03 -8.19
CA TYR A 55 6.04 0.58 -7.73
C TYR A 55 5.89 -0.77 -7.05
N LYS A 56 6.78 -1.69 -7.38
CA LYS A 56 6.81 -3.02 -6.77
C LYS A 56 8.23 -3.33 -6.29
N THR A 57 8.37 -3.90 -5.10
CA THR A 57 9.65 -4.32 -4.58
C THR A 57 9.52 -5.61 -3.77
N ALA A 58 10.50 -6.50 -3.93
CA ALA A 58 10.67 -7.69 -3.11
C ALA A 58 11.99 -7.63 -2.34
N LYS A 59 12.75 -6.55 -2.49
CA LYS A 59 14.02 -6.34 -1.81
C LYS A 59 13.77 -6.06 -0.34
N GLN A 60 14.22 -6.94 0.54
CA GLN A 60 13.86 -6.91 1.96
C GLN A 60 14.29 -5.64 2.68
N THR A 61 15.42 -5.04 2.29
CA THR A 61 15.85 -3.77 2.86
C THR A 61 14.88 -2.64 2.55
N GLU A 62 14.34 -2.62 1.32
CA GLU A 62 13.33 -1.63 0.92
C GLU A 62 11.98 -1.91 1.58
N VAL A 63 11.57 -3.18 1.62
CA VAL A 63 10.32 -3.60 2.26
C VAL A 63 10.27 -3.11 3.71
N LYS A 64 11.35 -3.36 4.46
CA LYS A 64 11.44 -2.93 5.86
C LYS A 64 11.41 -1.42 6.01
N LYS A 65 12.14 -0.72 5.16
CA LYS A 65 12.20 0.75 5.19
C LYS A 65 10.84 1.38 4.92
N ILE A 66 10.16 0.92 3.88
CA ILE A 66 8.85 1.44 3.51
C ILE A 66 7.81 1.12 4.60
N MET A 67 7.78 -0.12 5.07
CA MET A 67 6.81 -0.52 6.09
C MET A 67 7.04 0.20 7.41
N LYS A 68 8.30 0.39 7.80
CA LYS A 68 8.60 1.16 9.01
C LYS A 68 8.05 2.58 8.89
N HIS A 69 8.25 3.22 7.75
CA HIS A 69 7.74 4.57 7.50
C HIS A 69 6.21 4.61 7.64
N ILE A 70 5.51 3.65 7.03
CA ILE A 70 4.05 3.58 7.08
C ILE A 70 3.56 3.32 8.51
N LEU A 71 4.16 2.34 9.19
CA LEU A 71 3.76 1.98 10.55
C LEU A 71 4.00 3.12 11.55
N ASP A 72 5.07 3.89 11.36
CA ASP A 72 5.37 5.03 12.21
C ASP A 72 4.36 6.16 12.05
N LYS A 73 3.77 6.31 10.87
CA LYS A 73 2.83 7.38 10.56
C LYS A 73 1.36 7.00 10.67
N LEU A 74 1.06 5.71 10.54
CA LEU A 74 -0.32 5.23 10.58
C LEU A 74 -0.87 5.32 12.00
N PRO A 75 -2.02 6.01 12.22
CA PRO A 75 -2.62 6.11 13.55
C PRO A 75 -2.98 4.75 14.14
N GLU A 76 -2.84 4.60 15.45
CA GLU A 76 -3.14 3.35 16.16
C GLU A 76 -4.57 2.88 15.92
N LYS A 77 -5.51 3.81 15.87
CA LYS A 77 -6.91 3.50 15.58
C LYS A 77 -7.06 2.79 14.23
N GLU A 78 -6.34 3.24 13.23
CA GLU A 78 -6.41 2.67 11.88
C GLU A 78 -5.68 1.33 11.78
N LYS A 79 -4.59 1.16 12.53
CA LYS A 79 -3.92 -0.15 12.64
C LYS A 79 -4.87 -1.20 13.19
N LYS A 80 -5.62 -0.85 14.24
CA LYS A 80 -6.63 -1.73 14.85
C LYS A 80 -7.74 -2.06 13.87
N GLU A 81 -8.14 -1.08 13.06
CA GLU A 81 -9.18 -1.27 12.05
C GLU A 81 -8.75 -2.24 10.96
N ILE A 82 -7.48 -2.16 10.52
CA ILE A 82 -6.93 -3.11 9.54
C ILE A 82 -6.99 -4.54 10.09
N VAL A 83 -6.58 -4.74 11.33
CA VAL A 83 -6.60 -6.08 11.95
C VAL A 83 -8.03 -6.58 12.11
N LYS A 84 -8.93 -5.73 12.58
CA LYS A 84 -10.34 -6.07 12.78
C LYS A 84 -11.02 -6.48 11.47
N ASP A 85 -10.69 -5.81 10.37
CA ASP A 85 -11.33 -5.98 9.07
C ASP A 85 -10.45 -6.79 8.09
N MET A 86 -9.42 -7.49 8.59
CA MET A 86 -8.44 -8.13 7.70
C MET A 86 -9.05 -9.18 6.77
N ASP A 87 -10.10 -9.87 7.19
CA ASP A 87 -10.74 -10.89 6.35
C ASP A 87 -11.33 -10.29 5.07
N ASN A 88 -11.77 -9.03 5.12
CA ASN A 88 -12.28 -8.31 3.97
C ASN A 88 -11.17 -7.68 3.13
N ARG A 89 -9.94 -7.65 3.62
CA ARG A 89 -8.80 -7.02 2.97
C ARG A 89 -7.82 -8.02 2.38
N ILE A 90 -7.95 -9.30 2.72
CA ILE A 90 -7.04 -10.36 2.27
C ILE A 90 -7.70 -11.12 1.13
N ASP A 91 -6.96 -11.31 0.02
CA ASP A 91 -7.45 -12.07 -1.13
C ASP A 91 -7.12 -13.56 -0.98
N GLU A 92 -7.49 -14.36 -1.98
CA GLU A 92 -7.30 -15.81 -1.97
C GLU A 92 -5.84 -16.25 -1.99
N GLN A 93 -4.94 -15.36 -2.45
CA GLN A 93 -3.51 -15.62 -2.47
C GLN A 93 -2.80 -15.15 -1.20
N GLY A 94 -3.54 -14.59 -0.23
CA GLY A 94 -2.97 -14.10 1.00
C GLY A 94 -2.34 -12.72 0.90
N ASN A 95 -2.76 -11.92 -0.06
CA ASN A 95 -2.32 -10.53 -0.18
C ASN A 95 -3.27 -9.62 0.60
N LEU A 96 -2.71 -8.74 1.39
CA LEU A 96 -3.47 -7.74 2.14
C LEU A 96 -3.51 -6.45 1.33
N TYR A 97 -4.71 -5.89 1.17
CA TYR A 97 -4.91 -4.62 0.49
C TYR A 97 -5.27 -3.53 1.48
N VAL A 98 -4.54 -2.42 1.41
CA VAL A 98 -4.80 -1.22 2.24
C VAL A 98 -4.84 -0.03 1.29
N ARG A 99 -5.86 0.80 1.43
CA ARG A 99 -6.02 2.01 0.62
C ARG A 99 -5.84 3.23 1.49
N PHE A 100 -5.01 4.16 1.04
CA PHE A 100 -4.76 5.41 1.73
C PHE A 100 -5.40 6.55 0.96
N ASP A 101 -6.00 7.51 1.66
CA ASP A 101 -6.58 8.70 1.05
C ASP A 101 -5.48 9.49 0.31
N LYS A 102 -5.69 9.73 -0.99
CA LYS A 102 -4.69 10.38 -1.84
C LYS A 102 -4.47 11.85 -1.47
N GLN A 103 -5.55 12.56 -1.13
CA GLN A 103 -5.47 13.95 -0.69
C GLN A 103 -4.68 14.08 0.61
N GLN A 104 -4.97 13.24 1.59
CA GLN A 104 -4.26 13.25 2.87
C GLN A 104 -2.79 12.84 2.67
N ALA A 105 -2.53 11.87 1.79
CA ALA A 105 -1.17 11.45 1.46
C ALA A 105 -0.36 12.61 0.86
N PHE A 106 -0.98 13.39 -0.03
CA PHE A 106 -0.35 14.60 -0.58
C PHE A 106 0.04 15.57 0.53
N LEU A 107 -0.77 15.67 1.58
CA LEU A 107 -0.51 16.55 2.72
C LEU A 107 0.45 15.94 3.75
N GLY A 108 0.97 14.75 3.49
CA GLY A 108 1.92 14.07 4.36
C GLY A 108 1.29 13.21 5.45
N LYS A 109 -0.01 12.97 5.38
CA LYS A 109 -0.74 12.14 6.36
C LYS A 109 -1.07 10.80 5.76
N ILE A 110 -0.90 9.74 6.54
CA ILE A 110 -1.25 8.38 6.12
C ILE A 110 -2.54 7.99 6.82
N ASP A 111 -3.65 8.12 6.10
CA ASP A 111 -5.00 7.83 6.58
C ASP A 111 -5.66 6.81 5.65
N ILE A 112 -6.33 5.83 6.24
CA ILE A 112 -7.04 4.80 5.47
C ILE A 112 -8.30 5.40 4.83
N ALA A 113 -8.60 4.99 3.61
CA ALA A 113 -9.84 5.32 2.92
C ALA A 113 -10.43 4.05 2.31
N ASP A 114 -11.73 3.84 2.51
CA ASP A 114 -12.39 2.62 1.98
C ASP A 114 -12.82 2.79 0.52
N HIS A 115 -12.97 4.02 0.08
CA HIS A 115 -13.43 4.33 -1.27
C HIS A 115 -12.94 5.72 -1.67
N GLY A 116 -13.17 6.07 -2.93
CA GLY A 116 -12.73 7.35 -3.47
C GLY A 116 -11.35 7.24 -4.11
N ASP A 117 -10.67 8.37 -4.18
CA ASP A 117 -9.36 8.46 -4.82
C ASP A 117 -8.26 8.11 -3.82
N VAL A 118 -7.51 7.06 -4.10
CA VAL A 118 -6.61 6.44 -3.12
C VAL A 118 -5.24 6.12 -3.71
N VAL A 119 -4.26 5.97 -2.80
CA VAL A 119 -3.00 5.26 -3.06
C VAL A 119 -3.22 3.85 -2.53
N LYS A 120 -3.15 2.86 -3.40
CA LYS A 120 -3.41 1.47 -3.04
C LYS A 120 -2.10 0.76 -2.72
N MET A 121 -2.08 0.03 -1.60
CA MET A 121 -0.96 -0.80 -1.20
C MET A 121 -1.40 -2.26 -1.14
N ARG A 122 -0.58 -3.15 -1.70
CA ARG A 122 -0.74 -4.59 -1.56
C ARG A 122 0.48 -5.15 -0.85
N ILE A 123 0.25 -5.87 0.24
CA ILE A 123 1.30 -6.56 0.98
C ILE A 123 1.18 -8.05 0.70
N GLY A 124 2.20 -8.63 0.07
CA GLY A 124 2.29 -10.08 -0.12
C GLY A 124 3.04 -10.70 1.04
N PHE A 125 2.38 -11.62 1.76
CA PHE A 125 2.99 -12.29 2.92
C PHE A 125 3.70 -13.57 2.50
N ALA A 126 4.83 -13.84 3.14
CA ALA A 126 5.60 -15.06 2.92
C ALA A 126 4.92 -16.22 3.68
N SER A 127 4.35 -17.15 2.91
CA SER A 127 3.70 -18.34 3.46
C SER A 127 3.91 -19.51 2.50
N TYR A 128 4.67 -20.52 2.94
CA TYR A 128 4.92 -21.72 2.14
C TYR A 128 5.02 -22.93 3.06
N PRO A 129 4.13 -23.96 2.91
CA PRO A 129 2.99 -23.92 2.00
C PRO A 129 1.99 -22.85 2.42
N PHE A 130 1.13 -22.42 1.49
CA PHE A 130 0.16 -21.37 1.77
C PHE A 130 -0.74 -21.73 2.94
N SER A 131 -0.87 -20.78 3.88
CA SER A 131 -1.73 -20.92 5.04
C SER A 131 -2.31 -19.56 5.42
N ILE A 132 -3.63 -19.45 5.40
CA ILE A 132 -4.29 -18.22 5.79
C ILE A 132 -4.03 -17.87 7.27
N ALA A 133 -3.85 -18.90 8.11
CA ALA A 133 -3.52 -18.67 9.52
C ALA A 133 -2.16 -17.97 9.68
N ILE A 134 -1.17 -18.33 8.84
CA ILE A 134 0.14 -17.67 8.85
C ILE A 134 0.00 -16.22 8.40
N VAL A 135 -0.83 -15.96 7.38
CA VAL A 135 -1.08 -14.60 6.89
C VAL A 135 -1.74 -13.76 7.98
N HIS A 136 -2.78 -14.28 8.66
CA HIS A 136 -3.45 -13.59 9.76
C HIS A 136 -2.47 -13.24 10.88
N LYS A 137 -1.58 -14.17 11.23
CA LYS A 137 -0.55 -13.96 12.24
C LYS A 137 0.43 -12.86 11.81
N GLY A 138 0.80 -12.85 10.52
CA GLY A 138 1.66 -11.81 9.95
C GLY A 138 1.02 -10.43 10.03
N VAL A 139 -0.27 -10.32 9.70
CA VAL A 139 -1.02 -9.06 9.77
C VAL A 139 -1.06 -8.54 11.21
N ARG A 140 -1.40 -9.42 12.17
CA ARG A 140 -1.43 -9.03 13.59
C ARG A 140 -0.06 -8.60 14.08
N GLY A 141 0.98 -9.36 13.76
CA GLY A 141 2.35 -9.01 14.17
C GLY A 141 2.77 -7.66 13.63
N LEU A 142 2.45 -7.40 12.35
CA LEU A 142 2.82 -6.17 11.68
C LEU A 142 2.09 -4.95 12.27
N PHE A 143 0.77 -5.01 12.40
CA PHE A 143 -0.05 -3.86 12.78
C PHE A 143 -0.32 -3.73 14.27
N GLU A 144 -0.24 -4.79 15.05
CA GLU A 144 -0.39 -4.73 16.49
C GLU A 144 0.94 -4.56 17.23
N LYS A 145 2.02 -5.15 16.69
CA LYS A 145 3.33 -5.23 17.39
C LYS A 145 4.47 -4.57 16.61
N ASN A 146 4.20 -4.00 15.45
CA ASN A 146 5.21 -3.41 14.56
C ASN A 146 6.37 -4.38 14.24
N GLU A 147 6.08 -5.65 14.11
CA GLU A 147 7.07 -6.68 13.76
C GLU A 147 7.39 -6.64 12.27
N LEU A 148 8.66 -6.48 11.93
CA LEU A 148 9.12 -6.44 10.54
C LEU A 148 10.07 -7.56 10.19
#